data_0a2bd9c46a8c57ca71cbcbe956839437
#
_entry.id   0a2bd9c46a8c57ca71cbcbe956839437
#
_cell.length_a   1.000
_cell.length_b   1.000
_cell.length_c   1.000
_cell.angle_alpha   90.00
_cell.angle_beta   90.00
_cell.angle_gamma   90.00
#
_symmetry.space_group_name_H-M   'P 1'
#
loop_
_entity.id
_entity.type
_entity.pdbx_description
1 polymer ?
#
loop_
_entity_poly.entity_id
_entity_poly.type
_entity_poly.pdbx_seq_one_letter_code
_entity_poly.pdbx_strand_id
1 'polypeptide(L)'
;MMIKLLIGILVGAAVGALLGYFGSCSSGTCPLTANPLRGAVFGAVLGALFTFPSGFRQPLPDGGAPHITSQQQLQAVIDSQKPCLIDFYSERCAPCRRLIPVIDRMAVDYEGRAGIYKVNIGRSPDPAEAFQIHAIPTVVFFKNGEEVERMTGLRPRESYENALNQLIEQDDYSEKQDEN
;
A
#
# COMPACT_ATOMS: atom_id res chain seq x y z
N MET A 1 -9.58 16.01 12.04
CA MET A 1 -9.86 15.90 10.60
C MET A 1 -10.76 17.04 10.09
N MET A 2 -11.84 17.38 10.78
CA MET A 2 -12.79 18.45 10.39
C MET A 2 -12.17 19.87 10.31
N ILE A 3 -11.19 20.19 11.17
CA ILE A 3 -10.61 21.53 11.23
C ILE A 3 -9.80 21.90 9.95
N LYS A 4 -9.10 20.92 9.36
CA LYS A 4 -8.35 21.13 8.09
C LYS A 4 -9.28 21.35 6.90
N LEU A 5 -10.43 20.68 6.87
CA LEU A 5 -11.47 20.86 5.86
C LEU A 5 -12.10 22.28 5.94
N LEU A 6 -12.41 22.73 7.16
CA LEU A 6 -12.96 24.06 7.40
C LEU A 6 -11.97 25.16 6.99
N ILE A 7 -10.67 24.99 7.30
CA ILE A 7 -9.61 25.92 6.90
C ILE A 7 -9.50 25.99 5.38
N GLY A 8 -9.53 24.86 4.68
CA GLY A 8 -9.45 24.82 3.21
C GLY A 8 -10.63 25.48 2.52
N ILE A 9 -11.85 25.28 3.04
CA ILE A 9 -13.06 25.93 2.52
C ILE A 9 -13.00 27.45 2.74
N LEU A 10 -12.57 27.91 3.93
CA LEU A 10 -12.46 29.32 4.26
C LEU A 10 -11.40 30.03 3.42
N VAL A 11 -10.22 29.42 3.28
CA VAL A 11 -9.13 29.98 2.46
C VAL A 11 -9.54 30.01 0.98
N GLY A 12 -10.13 28.92 0.46
CA GLY A 12 -10.62 28.86 -0.92
C GLY A 12 -11.69 29.90 -1.21
N ALA A 13 -12.63 30.10 -0.30
CA ALA A 13 -13.68 31.12 -0.42
C ALA A 13 -13.11 32.56 -0.39
N ALA A 14 -12.13 32.82 0.51
CA ALA A 14 -11.48 34.12 0.60
C ALA A 14 -10.68 34.45 -0.67
N VAL A 15 -9.88 33.50 -1.18
CA VAL A 15 -9.11 33.67 -2.43
C VAL A 15 -10.04 33.84 -3.62
N GLY A 16 -11.11 33.04 -3.72
CA GLY A 16 -12.10 33.14 -4.79
C GLY A 16 -12.86 34.47 -4.78
N ALA A 17 -13.19 35.02 -3.61
CA ALA A 17 -13.83 36.35 -3.47
C ALA A 17 -12.87 37.48 -3.86
N LEU A 18 -11.58 37.39 -3.47
CA LEU A 18 -10.54 38.37 -3.85
C LEU A 18 -10.31 38.41 -5.36
N LEU A 19 -10.19 37.24 -6.00
CA LEU A 19 -10.02 37.13 -7.44
C LEU A 19 -11.27 37.64 -8.17
N GLY A 20 -12.49 37.41 -7.64
CA GLY A 20 -13.73 37.96 -8.16
C GLY A 20 -13.84 39.49 -8.01
N TYR A 21 -13.22 40.05 -6.95
CA TYR A 21 -13.22 41.50 -6.70
C TYR A 21 -12.22 42.24 -7.61
N PHE A 22 -10.99 41.71 -7.76
CA PHE A 22 -9.94 42.30 -8.60
C PHE A 22 -10.11 41.99 -10.09
N GLY A 23 -10.90 40.96 -10.45
CA GLY A 23 -11.16 40.54 -11.83
C GLY A 23 -12.25 41.30 -12.55
N SER A 24 -12.58 42.57 -12.17
CA SER A 24 -13.50 43.39 -12.89
C SER A 24 -12.87 43.84 -14.22
N CYS A 25 -13.08 43.01 -15.26
CA CYS A 25 -12.67 43.34 -16.62
C CYS A 25 -13.47 44.50 -17.14
N SER A 26 -12.77 45.50 -17.62
CA SER A 26 -13.28 46.72 -18.27
C SER A 26 -14.01 46.49 -19.62
N SER A 27 -14.19 45.23 -20.06
CA SER A 27 -14.89 44.86 -21.29
C SER A 27 -15.88 43.72 -21.04
N GLY A 28 -17.13 44.04 -20.99
CA GLY A 28 -18.36 43.34 -20.62
C GLY A 28 -18.68 41.92 -21.10
N THR A 29 -17.73 40.96 -21.14
CA THR A 29 -17.99 39.62 -21.69
C THR A 29 -17.42 38.46 -20.85
N CYS A 30 -17.37 38.58 -19.50
CA CYS A 30 -17.03 37.46 -18.65
C CYS A 30 -18.16 37.15 -17.65
N PRO A 31 -19.12 36.26 -17.98
CA PRO A 31 -20.27 35.99 -17.13
C PRO A 31 -19.94 35.19 -15.84
N LEU A 32 -18.72 34.63 -15.71
CA LEU A 32 -18.37 33.82 -14.55
C LEU A 32 -17.68 34.58 -13.41
N THR A 33 -17.01 35.71 -13.68
CA THR A 33 -16.17 36.42 -12.69
C THR A 33 -16.75 37.76 -12.20
N ALA A 34 -17.87 38.22 -12.76
CA ALA A 34 -18.46 39.52 -12.43
C ALA A 34 -19.22 39.56 -11.09
N ASN A 35 -19.29 38.46 -10.34
CA ASN A 35 -20.02 38.43 -9.08
C ASN A 35 -19.15 37.79 -7.98
N PRO A 36 -18.76 38.54 -6.92
CA PRO A 36 -17.88 38.03 -5.85
C PRO A 36 -18.48 36.81 -5.14
N LEU A 37 -19.80 36.69 -5.12
CA LEU A 37 -20.51 35.58 -4.53
C LEU A 37 -20.27 34.28 -5.35
N ARG A 38 -20.26 34.36 -6.67
CA ARG A 38 -19.97 33.21 -7.55
C ARG A 38 -18.48 32.77 -7.45
N GLY A 39 -17.58 33.76 -7.38
CA GLY A 39 -16.16 33.50 -7.16
C GLY A 39 -15.90 32.82 -5.83
N ALA A 40 -16.58 33.22 -4.76
CA ALA A 40 -16.49 32.60 -3.43
C ALA A 40 -16.99 31.15 -3.44
N VAL A 41 -18.10 30.87 -4.12
CA VAL A 41 -18.64 29.50 -4.25
C VAL A 41 -17.70 28.61 -5.05
N PHE A 42 -17.17 29.08 -6.17
CA PHE A 42 -16.20 28.33 -6.97
C PHE A 42 -14.89 28.07 -6.22
N GLY A 43 -14.38 29.08 -5.50
CA GLY A 43 -13.20 28.96 -4.65
C GLY A 43 -13.42 27.99 -3.48
N ALA A 44 -14.61 27.98 -2.87
CA ALA A 44 -14.96 27.05 -1.81
C ALA A 44 -15.02 25.60 -2.30
N VAL A 45 -15.60 25.37 -3.49
CA VAL A 45 -15.67 24.03 -4.11
C VAL A 45 -14.27 23.53 -4.50
N LEU A 46 -13.46 24.37 -5.13
CA LEU A 46 -12.07 24.02 -5.45
C LEU A 46 -11.25 23.78 -4.18
N GLY A 47 -11.35 24.65 -3.18
CA GLY A 47 -10.69 24.48 -1.89
C GLY A 47 -11.09 23.19 -1.18
N ALA A 48 -12.37 22.81 -1.25
CA ALA A 48 -12.86 21.52 -0.76
C ALA A 48 -12.25 20.34 -1.54
N LEU A 49 -12.17 20.42 -2.87
CA LEU A 49 -11.56 19.39 -3.72
C LEU A 49 -10.06 19.22 -3.45
N PHE A 50 -9.32 20.30 -3.18
CA PHE A 50 -7.90 20.24 -2.84
C PHE A 50 -7.64 19.81 -1.40
N THR A 51 -8.59 20.00 -0.49
CA THR A 51 -8.50 19.56 0.91
C THR A 51 -9.10 18.16 1.15
N PHE A 52 -9.83 17.60 0.16
CA PHE A 52 -10.11 16.17 0.20
C PHE A 52 -8.76 15.46 0.22
N PRO A 53 -8.43 14.74 1.28
CA PRO A 53 -7.26 13.88 1.25
C PRO A 53 -7.50 12.96 0.06
N SER A 54 -6.68 13.11 -0.96
CA SER A 54 -6.60 12.17 -2.07
C SER A 54 -6.31 10.82 -1.41
N GLY A 55 -7.35 10.06 -1.09
CA GLY A 55 -7.29 8.79 -0.39
C GLY A 55 -6.62 7.69 -1.23
N PHE A 56 -5.67 8.07 -2.09
CA PHE A 56 -5.05 7.17 -3.05
C PHE A 56 -3.53 7.17 -3.09
N ARG A 57 -2.86 7.88 -2.20
CA ARG A 57 -1.42 7.67 -1.95
C ARG A 57 -1.12 8.10 -0.53
N GLN A 58 -1.41 7.26 0.44
CA GLN A 58 -0.59 7.29 1.65
C GLN A 58 0.81 6.94 1.18
N PRO A 59 1.83 7.80 1.44
CA PRO A 59 3.20 7.35 1.35
C PRO A 59 3.27 6.09 2.19
N LEU A 60 3.81 5.01 1.62
CA LEU A 60 4.17 3.84 2.41
C LEU A 60 5.01 4.40 3.58
N PRO A 61 4.69 4.08 4.85
CA PRO A 61 5.61 4.39 5.93
C PRO A 61 6.98 3.89 5.53
N ASP A 62 8.04 4.62 5.85
CA ASP A 62 9.42 4.24 5.60
C ASP A 62 9.67 2.85 6.16
N GLY A 63 9.48 1.81 5.36
CA GLY A 63 9.49 0.43 5.80
C GLY A 63 8.52 -0.43 5.02
N GLY A 64 8.69 -0.57 3.72
CA GLY A 64 8.06 -1.67 2.97
C GLY A 64 8.48 -3.03 3.53
N ALA A 65 7.98 -4.12 2.97
CA ALA A 65 8.31 -5.47 3.43
C ALA A 65 9.83 -5.64 3.64
N PRO A 66 10.28 -6.12 4.84
CA PRO A 66 11.68 -6.30 5.15
C PRO A 66 12.39 -7.20 4.15
N HIS A 67 13.66 -6.89 3.87
CA HIS A 67 14.48 -7.71 3.00
C HIS A 67 15.21 -8.79 3.78
N ILE A 68 15.07 -10.03 3.35
CA ILE A 68 15.87 -11.15 3.79
C ILE A 68 17.10 -11.24 2.87
N THR A 69 18.29 -11.24 3.45
CA THR A 69 19.57 -11.19 2.73
C THR A 69 20.41 -12.45 2.90
N SER A 70 20.01 -13.35 3.79
CA SER A 70 20.73 -14.62 4.03
C SER A 70 19.76 -15.77 4.27
N GLN A 71 20.23 -16.99 4.01
CA GLN A 71 19.49 -18.21 4.29
C GLN A 71 19.17 -18.37 5.79
N GLN A 72 20.06 -17.94 6.66
CA GLN A 72 19.84 -18.00 8.12
C GLN A 72 18.67 -17.10 8.55
N GLN A 73 18.59 -15.87 7.98
CA GLN A 73 17.46 -14.99 8.24
C GLN A 73 16.15 -15.58 7.71
N LEU A 74 16.18 -16.18 6.52
CA LEU A 74 15.03 -16.85 5.93
C LEU A 74 14.55 -17.99 6.82
N GLN A 75 15.46 -18.85 7.27
CA GLN A 75 15.13 -19.96 8.15
C GLN A 75 14.55 -19.46 9.49
N ALA A 76 15.15 -18.43 10.09
CA ALA A 76 14.65 -17.85 11.34
C ALA A 76 13.22 -17.29 11.22
N VAL A 77 12.88 -16.72 10.06
CA VAL A 77 11.51 -16.25 9.78
C VAL A 77 10.54 -17.43 9.67
N ILE A 78 10.92 -18.49 8.96
CA ILE A 78 10.10 -19.68 8.78
C ILE A 78 9.92 -20.40 10.12
N ASP A 79 10.99 -20.55 10.92
CA ASP A 79 10.97 -21.21 12.23
C ASP A 79 10.17 -20.42 13.29
N SER A 80 9.82 -19.15 13.01
CA SER A 80 9.00 -18.35 13.93
C SER A 80 7.58 -18.86 14.14
N GLN A 81 7.17 -19.86 13.36
CA GLN A 81 5.86 -20.53 13.36
C GLN A 81 4.67 -19.60 13.02
N LYS A 82 4.92 -18.31 12.83
CA LYS A 82 3.86 -17.36 12.43
C LYS A 82 3.56 -17.49 10.95
N PRO A 83 2.30 -17.32 10.56
CA PRO A 83 1.96 -17.22 9.13
C PRO A 83 2.81 -16.18 8.45
N CYS A 84 3.49 -16.53 7.37
CA CYS A 84 4.29 -15.57 6.63
C CYS A 84 4.26 -15.78 5.12
N LEU A 85 4.50 -14.67 4.40
CA LEU A 85 4.59 -14.58 2.95
C LEU A 85 5.98 -14.08 2.58
N ILE A 86 6.63 -14.75 1.63
CA ILE A 86 7.97 -14.39 1.14
C ILE A 86 7.93 -14.23 -0.37
N ASP A 87 8.21 -13.01 -0.87
CA ASP A 87 8.31 -12.70 -2.30
C ASP A 87 9.74 -12.82 -2.79
N PHE A 88 9.99 -13.77 -3.66
CA PHE A 88 11.26 -13.94 -4.37
C PHE A 88 11.24 -13.14 -5.67
N TYR A 89 12.09 -12.12 -5.76
CA TYR A 89 12.09 -11.17 -6.84
C TYR A 89 13.49 -10.79 -7.34
N SER A 90 13.55 -10.06 -8.46
CA SER A 90 14.75 -9.37 -8.93
C SER A 90 14.40 -7.97 -9.44
N GLU A 91 15.32 -7.02 -9.27
CA GLU A 91 15.16 -5.64 -9.76
C GLU A 91 15.04 -5.56 -11.29
N ARG A 92 15.61 -6.52 -12.02
CA ARG A 92 15.58 -6.60 -13.48
C ARG A 92 14.31 -7.24 -14.04
N CYS A 93 13.48 -7.82 -13.17
CA CYS A 93 12.25 -8.50 -13.55
C CYS A 93 11.08 -7.49 -13.65
N ALA A 94 10.53 -7.30 -14.84
CA ALA A 94 9.45 -6.33 -15.05
C ALA A 94 8.15 -6.66 -14.28
N PRO A 95 7.65 -7.92 -14.24
CA PRO A 95 6.49 -8.25 -13.42
C PRO A 95 6.77 -8.13 -11.92
N CYS A 96 8.01 -8.42 -11.45
CA CYS A 96 8.37 -8.25 -10.04
C CYS A 96 8.26 -6.79 -9.61
N ARG A 97 8.70 -5.83 -10.43
CA ARG A 97 8.57 -4.39 -10.11
C ARG A 97 7.12 -3.93 -9.96
N ARG A 98 6.16 -4.63 -10.57
CA ARG A 98 4.72 -4.36 -10.37
C ARG A 98 4.22 -4.97 -9.08
N LEU A 99 4.77 -6.08 -8.64
CA LEU A 99 4.38 -6.79 -7.43
C LEU A 99 4.94 -6.11 -6.17
N ILE A 100 6.17 -5.60 -6.20
CA ILE A 100 6.84 -4.97 -5.05
C ILE A 100 5.92 -4.00 -4.28
N PRO A 101 5.26 -2.99 -4.91
CA PRO A 101 4.42 -2.06 -4.16
C PRO A 101 3.17 -2.73 -3.54
N VAL A 102 2.71 -3.83 -4.10
CA VAL A 102 1.61 -4.62 -3.54
C VAL A 102 2.07 -5.32 -2.27
N ILE A 103 3.21 -6.01 -2.31
CA ILE A 103 3.83 -6.70 -1.17
C ILE A 103 4.18 -5.71 -0.06
N ASP A 104 4.76 -4.55 -0.41
CA ASP A 104 5.09 -3.49 0.55
C ASP A 104 3.84 -2.96 1.26
N ARG A 105 2.75 -2.80 0.53
CA ARG A 105 1.49 -2.38 1.13
C ARG A 105 0.88 -3.46 2.02
N MET A 106 0.93 -4.71 1.59
CA MET A 106 0.47 -5.84 2.40
C MET A 106 1.26 -5.95 3.70
N ALA A 107 2.57 -5.70 3.70
CA ALA A 107 3.38 -5.73 4.92
C ALA A 107 2.87 -4.75 5.99
N VAL A 108 2.38 -3.58 5.57
CA VAL A 108 1.75 -2.60 6.48
C VAL A 108 0.35 -3.07 6.92
N ASP A 109 -0.46 -3.54 5.98
CA ASP A 109 -1.86 -3.90 6.25
C ASP A 109 -1.98 -5.15 7.14
N TYR A 110 -0.96 -6.02 7.13
CA TYR A 110 -0.89 -7.26 7.93
C TYR A 110 0.08 -7.17 9.12
N GLU A 111 0.58 -5.98 9.46
CA GLU A 111 1.47 -5.79 10.60
C GLU A 111 0.86 -6.38 11.89
N GLY A 112 1.63 -7.18 12.59
CA GLY A 112 1.21 -7.88 13.82
C GLY A 112 0.39 -9.17 13.60
N ARG A 113 -0.17 -9.40 12.39
CA ARG A 113 -0.98 -10.61 12.08
C ARG A 113 -0.20 -11.65 11.30
N ALA A 114 0.65 -11.24 10.38
CA ALA A 114 1.47 -12.12 9.56
C ALA A 114 2.80 -11.45 9.21
N GLY A 115 3.83 -12.26 8.98
CA GLY A 115 5.11 -11.79 8.48
C GLY A 115 5.09 -11.65 6.95
N ILE A 116 5.52 -10.51 6.41
CA ILE A 116 5.64 -10.33 4.95
C ILE A 116 7.05 -9.85 4.64
N TYR A 117 7.75 -10.61 3.80
CA TYR A 117 9.17 -10.42 3.53
C TYR A 117 9.48 -10.48 2.02
N LYS A 118 10.64 -9.96 1.65
CA LYS A 118 11.16 -10.00 0.28
C LYS A 118 12.57 -10.57 0.23
N VAL A 119 12.85 -11.38 -0.80
CA VAL A 119 14.19 -11.92 -1.10
C VAL A 119 14.59 -11.47 -2.51
N ASN A 120 15.66 -10.70 -2.63
CA ASN A 120 16.22 -10.35 -3.92
C ASN A 120 17.19 -11.44 -4.39
N ILE A 121 16.75 -12.31 -5.29
CA ILE A 121 17.56 -13.43 -5.78
C ILE A 121 18.82 -13.00 -6.54
N GLY A 122 18.84 -11.77 -7.06
CA GLY A 122 20.01 -11.22 -7.74
C GLY A 122 21.11 -10.76 -6.79
N ARG A 123 20.78 -10.53 -5.50
CA ARG A 123 21.73 -10.14 -4.45
C ARG A 123 22.01 -11.26 -3.47
N SER A 124 21.04 -12.14 -3.27
CA SER A 124 21.10 -13.26 -2.32
C SER A 124 20.56 -14.52 -3.01
N PRO A 125 21.37 -15.25 -3.79
CA PRO A 125 20.93 -16.42 -4.54
C PRO A 125 20.67 -17.64 -3.63
N ASP A 126 21.43 -17.83 -2.55
CA ASP A 126 21.35 -19.00 -1.68
C ASP A 126 19.94 -19.32 -1.18
N PRO A 127 19.13 -18.33 -0.68
CA PRO A 127 17.75 -18.58 -0.32
C PRO A 127 16.88 -19.09 -1.46
N ALA A 128 17.11 -18.60 -2.68
CA ALA A 128 16.34 -19.02 -3.84
C ALA A 128 16.66 -20.44 -4.28
N GLU A 129 17.92 -20.84 -4.20
CA GLU A 129 18.36 -22.22 -4.48
C GLU A 129 17.80 -23.20 -3.47
N ALA A 130 17.86 -22.86 -2.17
CA ALA A 130 17.34 -23.69 -1.09
C ALA A 130 15.84 -24.00 -1.24
N PHE A 131 15.05 -23.03 -1.75
CA PHE A 131 13.61 -23.17 -1.99
C PHE A 131 13.26 -23.51 -3.43
N GLN A 132 14.25 -23.89 -4.26
CA GLN A 132 14.05 -24.29 -5.66
C GLN A 132 13.23 -23.27 -6.46
N ILE A 133 13.56 -21.98 -6.34
CA ILE A 133 12.90 -20.91 -7.07
C ILE A 133 13.42 -20.87 -8.51
N HIS A 134 12.64 -21.42 -9.42
CA HIS A 134 13.01 -21.52 -10.84
C HIS A 134 12.46 -20.37 -11.70
N ALA A 135 11.51 -19.61 -11.18
CA ALA A 135 10.89 -18.48 -11.88
C ALA A 135 10.57 -17.35 -10.91
N ILE A 136 10.50 -16.11 -11.41
CA ILE A 136 10.18 -14.92 -10.63
C ILE A 136 9.16 -14.02 -11.34
N PRO A 137 8.28 -13.33 -10.58
CA PRO A 137 8.13 -13.41 -9.12
C PRO A 137 7.58 -14.76 -8.68
N THR A 138 8.01 -15.26 -7.54
CA THR A 138 7.38 -16.38 -6.85
C THR A 138 7.14 -15.99 -5.40
N VAL A 139 5.89 -16.05 -4.99
CA VAL A 139 5.44 -15.82 -3.61
C VAL A 139 5.20 -17.16 -2.95
N VAL A 140 5.86 -17.39 -1.82
CA VAL A 140 5.74 -18.63 -1.03
C VAL A 140 5.14 -18.29 0.32
N PHE A 141 4.18 -19.08 0.73
CA PHE A 141 3.48 -18.95 1.99
C PHE A 141 3.92 -20.05 2.95
N PHE A 142 4.22 -19.66 4.17
CA PHE A 142 4.66 -20.58 5.22
C PHE A 142 3.74 -20.49 6.43
N LYS A 143 3.56 -21.63 7.09
CA LYS A 143 2.89 -21.76 8.37
C LYS A 143 3.55 -22.88 9.17
N ASN A 144 3.80 -22.64 10.45
CA ASN A 144 4.38 -23.62 11.37
C ASN A 144 5.70 -24.24 10.85
N GLY A 145 6.52 -23.45 10.13
CA GLY A 145 7.77 -23.90 9.57
C GLY A 145 7.66 -24.61 8.20
N GLU A 146 6.47 -24.84 7.69
CA GLU A 146 6.24 -25.57 6.45
C GLU A 146 5.74 -24.67 5.34
N GLU A 147 6.13 -24.95 4.08
CA GLU A 147 5.56 -24.33 2.90
C GLU A 147 4.13 -24.87 2.66
N VAL A 148 3.15 -23.98 2.66
CA VAL A 148 1.74 -24.34 2.51
C VAL A 148 1.24 -24.05 1.10
N GLU A 149 1.69 -22.95 0.50
CA GLU A 149 1.25 -22.54 -0.83
C GLU A 149 2.37 -21.81 -1.57
N ARG A 150 2.37 -21.93 -2.88
CA ARG A 150 3.33 -21.26 -3.78
C ARG A 150 2.61 -20.68 -4.99
N MET A 151 2.81 -19.40 -5.24
CA MET A 151 2.24 -18.70 -6.39
C MET A 151 3.36 -18.17 -7.28
N THR A 152 3.52 -18.75 -8.46
CA THR A 152 4.50 -18.27 -9.46
C THR A 152 3.83 -17.32 -10.45
N GLY A 153 4.54 -16.23 -10.77
CA GLY A 153 4.07 -15.16 -11.64
C GLY A 153 3.25 -14.10 -10.91
N LEU A 154 2.98 -13.00 -11.63
CA LEU A 154 2.18 -11.90 -11.10
C LEU A 154 0.71 -12.32 -10.99
N ARG A 155 0.14 -12.16 -9.80
CA ARG A 155 -1.28 -12.39 -9.50
C ARG A 155 -1.95 -11.10 -9.02
N PRO A 156 -3.27 -11.00 -9.06
CA PRO A 156 -4.00 -9.93 -8.36
C PRO A 156 -3.72 -9.97 -6.85
N ARG A 157 -3.75 -8.80 -6.21
CA ARG A 157 -3.53 -8.66 -4.77
C ARG A 157 -4.43 -9.57 -3.94
N GLU A 158 -5.69 -9.67 -4.34
CA GLU A 158 -6.71 -10.47 -3.68
C GLU A 158 -6.34 -11.95 -3.58
N SER A 159 -5.55 -12.47 -4.55
CA SER A 159 -5.09 -13.86 -4.50
C SER A 159 -4.13 -14.08 -3.34
N TYR A 160 -3.19 -13.16 -3.12
CA TYR A 160 -2.24 -13.22 -2.01
C TYR A 160 -2.93 -13.01 -0.66
N GLU A 161 -3.88 -12.08 -0.59
CA GLU A 161 -4.66 -11.80 0.63
C GLU A 161 -5.51 -13.00 1.04
N ASN A 162 -6.18 -13.64 0.08
CA ASN A 162 -7.01 -14.81 0.35
C ASN A 162 -6.18 -15.97 0.93
N ALA A 163 -5.03 -16.26 0.31
CA ALA A 163 -4.13 -17.30 0.82
C ALA A 163 -3.64 -16.96 2.23
N LEU A 164 -3.20 -15.73 2.46
CA LEU A 164 -2.67 -15.32 3.76
C LEU A 164 -3.74 -15.32 4.85
N ASN A 165 -4.95 -14.86 4.54
CA ASN A 165 -6.08 -14.86 5.49
C ASN A 165 -6.49 -16.28 5.89
N GLN A 166 -6.50 -17.23 4.96
CA GLN A 166 -6.75 -18.64 5.28
C GLN A 166 -5.73 -19.21 6.26
N LEU A 167 -4.46 -18.84 6.12
CA LEU A 167 -3.42 -19.29 7.06
C LEU A 167 -3.60 -18.69 8.45
N ILE A 168 -3.96 -17.39 8.53
CA ILE A 168 -4.22 -16.69 9.80
C ILE A 168 -5.44 -17.30 10.51
N GLU A 169 -6.56 -17.52 9.80
CA GLU A 169 -7.76 -18.11 10.39
C GLU A 169 -7.52 -19.52 10.96
N GLN A 170 -6.71 -20.32 10.27
CA GLN A 170 -6.32 -21.64 10.77
C GLN A 170 -5.42 -21.58 12.00
N ASP A 171 -4.63 -20.51 12.15
CA ASP A 171 -3.77 -20.29 13.31
C ASP A 171 -4.61 -19.97 14.55
N ASP A 172 -5.52 -19.02 14.43
CA ASP A 172 -6.47 -18.64 15.49
C ASP A 172 -7.32 -19.82 15.97
N TYR A 173 -7.64 -20.77 15.07
CA TYR A 173 -8.42 -21.95 15.42
C TYR A 173 -7.59 -22.99 16.19
N SER A 174 -6.33 -23.20 15.82
CA SER A 174 -5.43 -24.15 16.50
C SER A 174 -5.09 -23.69 17.93
N GLU A 175 -4.78 -22.40 18.11
CA GLU A 175 -4.50 -21.84 19.44
C GLU A 175 -5.67 -22.01 20.42
N LYS A 176 -6.90 -21.85 19.95
CA LYS A 176 -8.11 -22.03 20.80
C LYS A 176 -8.40 -23.47 21.21
N GLN A 177 -7.84 -24.45 20.50
CA GLN A 177 -7.99 -25.87 20.87
C GLN A 177 -6.97 -26.31 21.92
N ASP A 178 -5.79 -25.71 21.93
CA ASP A 178 -4.71 -26.03 22.90
C ASP A 178 -4.97 -25.40 24.29
N GLU A 179 -5.85 -24.38 24.39
CA GLU A 179 -6.25 -23.75 25.65
C GLU A 179 -7.44 -24.46 26.36
N ASN A 180 -8.03 -25.50 25.79
CA ASN A 180 -9.24 -26.17 26.32
C ASN A 180 -8.95 -27.61 26.77
#